data_ae6bcf5739f860a82e4dd694e9af99ce
#
_entry.id   ae6bcf5739f860a82e4dd694e9af99ce
#
_cell.length_a   1.000
_cell.length_b   1.000
_cell.length_c   1.000
_cell.angle_alpha   90.00
_cell.angle_beta   90.00
_cell.angle_gamma   90.00
#
_symmetry.space_group_name_H-M   'P 1'
#
loop_
_entity.id
_entity.type
_entity.pdbx_description
1 polymer ?
#
loop_
_entity_poly.entity_id
_entity_poly.type
_entity_poly.pdbx_seq_one_letter_code
_entity_poly.pdbx_strand_id
1 'polypeptide(L)'
;MLVNSFDTKYSQTAAKYEYLDNNFTNLLAKDQRFSRIFTSIIENQKLDLSSDIVLRSDMTGQVINTILTHDFKSEHFLYYMGDVFKPDLVNKSIKQYRQHGLEIINRSKMESFIEVIKILDRLLKKILKNKFVYIFTDP
;
A
#
# COMPACT_ATOMS: atom_id res chain seq x y z
N MET A 1 -15.34 -14.86 -27.29
CA MET A 1 -15.81 -13.46 -27.30
C MET A 1 -14.61 -12.57 -27.07
N LEU A 2 -14.06 -12.00 -28.10
CA LEU A 2 -12.92 -11.07 -27.97
C LEU A 2 -13.44 -9.79 -27.33
N VAL A 3 -12.91 -9.42 -26.17
CA VAL A 3 -13.20 -8.16 -25.52
C VAL A 3 -12.50 -7.05 -26.31
N ASN A 4 -13.14 -6.60 -27.38
CA ASN A 4 -12.65 -5.51 -28.24
C ASN A 4 -12.97 -4.11 -27.71
N SER A 5 -13.27 -4.00 -26.42
CA SER A 5 -13.49 -2.70 -25.80
C SER A 5 -12.87 -2.68 -24.41
N PHE A 6 -11.56 -2.83 -24.33
CA PHE A 6 -10.87 -2.18 -23.24
C PHE A 6 -11.10 -0.69 -23.47
N ASP A 7 -12.02 -0.13 -22.71
CA ASP A 7 -12.20 1.30 -22.63
C ASP A 7 -10.81 1.94 -22.41
N THR A 8 -10.43 2.85 -23.29
CA THR A 8 -9.15 3.57 -23.22
C THR A 8 -8.90 4.17 -21.84
N LYS A 9 -9.97 4.48 -21.11
CA LYS A 9 -9.94 4.93 -19.72
C LYS A 9 -9.41 3.86 -18.75
N TYR A 10 -9.80 2.60 -18.91
CA TYR A 10 -9.29 1.50 -18.06
C TYR A 10 -7.82 1.18 -18.36
N SER A 11 -7.42 1.20 -19.63
CA SER A 11 -6.02 1.01 -20.00
C SER A 11 -5.12 2.12 -19.46
N GLN A 12 -5.57 3.37 -19.46
CA GLN A 12 -4.85 4.49 -18.86
C GLN A 12 -4.73 4.38 -17.33
N THR A 13 -5.78 3.88 -16.67
CA THR A 13 -5.75 3.65 -15.22
C THR A 13 -4.80 2.52 -14.86
N ALA A 14 -4.83 1.41 -15.60
CA ALA A 14 -3.89 0.30 -15.43
C ALA A 14 -2.43 0.76 -15.61
N ALA A 15 -2.15 1.51 -16.68
CA ALA A 15 -0.82 2.05 -16.92
C ALA A 15 -0.33 3.00 -15.82
N LYS A 16 -1.24 3.79 -15.23
CA LYS A 16 -0.90 4.64 -14.07
C LYS A 16 -0.56 3.81 -12.83
N TYR A 17 -1.31 2.75 -12.55
CA TYR A 17 -1.01 1.86 -11.43
C TYR A 17 0.32 1.13 -11.64
N GLU A 18 0.55 0.60 -12.83
CA GLU A 18 1.82 -0.05 -13.16
C GLU A 18 3.00 0.92 -13.02
N TYR A 19 2.85 2.15 -13.48
CA TYR A 19 3.87 3.19 -13.32
C TYR A 19 4.17 3.49 -11.85
N LEU A 20 3.13 3.59 -11.00
CA LEU A 20 3.28 3.81 -9.56
C LEU A 20 3.94 2.62 -8.89
N ASP A 21 3.45 1.40 -9.15
CA ASP A 21 3.98 0.15 -8.60
C ASP A 21 5.47 -0.01 -8.92
N ASN A 22 5.84 0.22 -10.18
CA ASN A 22 7.23 0.13 -10.65
C ASN A 22 8.13 1.17 -9.98
N ASN A 23 7.67 2.42 -9.86
CA ASN A 23 8.46 3.47 -9.21
C ASN A 23 8.64 3.19 -7.71
N PHE A 24 7.59 2.77 -7.02
CA PHE A 24 7.61 2.42 -5.61
C PHE A 24 8.53 1.22 -5.35
N THR A 25 8.34 0.14 -6.09
CA THR A 25 9.18 -1.07 -5.98
C THR A 25 10.63 -0.77 -6.30
N ASN A 26 10.92 -0.08 -7.39
CA ASN A 26 12.30 0.23 -7.79
C ASN A 26 13.01 1.17 -6.81
N LEU A 27 12.28 2.03 -6.12
CA LEU A 27 12.85 2.88 -5.09
C LEU A 27 13.25 2.07 -3.86
N LEU A 28 12.37 1.19 -3.39
CA LEU A 28 12.58 0.43 -2.15
C LEU A 28 13.45 -0.81 -2.34
N ALA A 29 13.34 -1.50 -3.47
CA ALA A 29 14.17 -2.68 -3.76
C ALA A 29 15.67 -2.35 -3.94
N LYS A 30 16.03 -1.10 -4.19
CA LYS A 30 17.44 -0.65 -4.22
C LYS A 30 18.04 -0.49 -2.82
N ASP A 31 17.21 -0.34 -1.82
CA ASP A 31 17.62 -0.26 -0.43
C ASP A 31 17.47 -1.65 0.20
N GLN A 32 18.60 -2.32 0.38
CA GLN A 32 18.65 -3.70 0.90
C GLN A 32 18.04 -3.88 2.29
N ARG A 33 17.74 -2.79 3.00
CA ARG A 33 17.03 -2.82 4.28
C ARG A 33 15.57 -3.22 4.13
N PHE A 34 14.96 -2.90 2.97
CA PHE A 34 13.54 -3.10 2.74
C PHE A 34 13.21 -4.50 2.24
N SER A 35 12.27 -5.14 2.90
CA SER A 35 11.67 -6.41 2.50
C SER A 35 10.21 -6.22 2.08
N ARG A 36 9.83 -6.84 0.97
CA ARG A 36 8.44 -6.84 0.52
C ARG A 36 7.62 -7.83 1.32
N ILE A 37 6.47 -7.39 1.83
CA ILE A 37 5.50 -8.25 2.48
C ILE A 37 4.24 -8.38 1.62
N PHE A 38 3.66 -9.58 1.61
CA PHE A 38 2.40 -9.88 0.93
C PHE A 38 1.30 -10.07 1.96
N THR A 39 0.14 -9.51 1.69
CA THR A 39 -1.04 -9.60 2.54
C THR A 39 -2.22 -10.16 1.77
N SER A 40 -3.12 -10.86 2.45
CA SER A 40 -4.31 -11.44 1.85
C SER A 40 -5.30 -10.36 1.40
N ILE A 41 -6.02 -10.60 0.30
CA ILE A 41 -7.16 -9.77 -0.12
C ILE A 41 -8.37 -10.00 0.79
N ILE A 42 -8.46 -11.19 1.40
CA ILE A 42 -9.56 -11.59 2.30
C ILE A 42 -9.08 -11.42 3.73
N GLU A 43 -9.84 -10.67 4.54
CA GLU A 43 -9.50 -10.43 5.95
C GLU A 43 -9.86 -11.62 6.84
N ASN A 44 -10.96 -12.32 6.57
CA ASN A 44 -11.37 -13.49 7.34
C ASN A 44 -10.65 -14.74 6.81
N GLN A 45 -9.59 -15.16 7.49
CA GLN A 45 -8.87 -16.39 7.18
C GLN A 45 -9.53 -17.66 7.75
N LYS A 46 -10.52 -17.54 8.64
CA LYS A 46 -11.31 -18.67 9.09
C LYS A 46 -12.53 -18.76 8.19
N LEU A 47 -12.44 -19.61 7.19
CA LEU A 47 -13.58 -20.04 6.39
C LEU A 47 -14.46 -20.97 7.25
N ASP A 48 -15.30 -20.36 8.08
CA ASP A 48 -16.59 -20.94 8.35
C ASP A 48 -17.44 -20.68 7.10
N LEU A 49 -17.94 -21.72 6.47
CA LEU A 49 -18.76 -21.63 5.23
C LEU A 49 -20.05 -20.81 5.43
N SER A 50 -20.35 -20.42 6.66
CA SER A 50 -21.46 -19.54 7.07
C SER A 50 -21.06 -18.08 7.22
N SER A 51 -19.78 -17.70 7.13
CA SER A 51 -19.33 -16.33 7.34
C SER A 51 -19.18 -15.58 6.00
N ASP A 52 -19.59 -14.32 6.01
CA ASP A 52 -19.41 -13.43 4.86
C ASP A 52 -17.92 -13.27 4.53
N ILE A 53 -17.61 -13.27 3.24
CA ILE A 53 -16.26 -12.95 2.76
C ILE A 53 -16.04 -11.45 2.93
N VAL A 54 -15.07 -11.07 3.76
CA VAL A 54 -14.71 -9.68 3.99
C VAL A 54 -13.46 -9.34 3.17
N LEU A 55 -13.63 -8.39 2.23
CA LEU A 55 -12.52 -7.84 1.48
C LEU A 55 -11.79 -6.81 2.32
N ARG A 56 -10.45 -6.80 2.26
CA ARG A 56 -9.64 -5.85 3.04
C ARG A 56 -9.94 -4.40 2.66
N SER A 57 -10.14 -3.57 3.66
CA SER A 57 -10.28 -2.12 3.51
C SER A 57 -8.97 -1.35 3.68
N ASP A 58 -7.97 -2.00 4.31
CA ASP A 58 -6.63 -1.49 4.55
C ASP A 58 -5.64 -2.65 4.69
N MET A 59 -4.37 -2.43 4.37
CA MET A 59 -3.34 -3.46 4.46
C MET A 59 -2.54 -3.38 5.78
N THR A 60 -2.50 -2.23 6.42
CA THR A 60 -1.68 -1.97 7.62
C THR A 60 -2.05 -2.92 8.77
N GLY A 61 -3.34 -3.18 8.99
CA GLY A 61 -3.78 -4.09 10.04
C GLY A 61 -3.25 -5.52 9.88
N GLN A 62 -3.24 -6.04 8.65
CA GLN A 62 -2.69 -7.38 8.37
C GLN A 62 -1.16 -7.40 8.53
N VAL A 63 -0.46 -6.33 8.14
CA VAL A 63 0.99 -6.20 8.34
C VAL A 63 1.31 -6.19 9.83
N ILE A 64 0.59 -5.39 10.63
CA ILE A 64 0.76 -5.34 12.09
C ILE A 64 0.53 -6.71 12.72
N ASN A 65 -0.53 -7.42 12.35
CA ASN A 65 -0.79 -8.77 12.84
C ASN A 65 0.35 -9.74 12.50
N THR A 66 0.90 -9.66 11.30
CA THR A 66 2.06 -10.47 10.91
C THR A 66 3.28 -10.15 11.77
N ILE A 67 3.53 -8.86 12.05
CA ILE A 67 4.62 -8.42 12.90
C ILE A 67 4.47 -8.97 14.32
N LEU A 68 3.28 -8.84 14.90
CA LEU A 68 3.00 -9.29 16.27
C LEU A 68 3.10 -10.81 16.43
N THR A 69 2.74 -11.58 15.39
CA THR A 69 2.81 -13.05 15.45
C THR A 69 4.22 -13.60 15.26
N HIS A 70 5.15 -12.84 14.67
CA HIS A 70 6.51 -13.30 14.37
C HIS A 70 7.58 -12.76 15.33
N ASP A 71 7.20 -12.01 16.37
CA ASP A 71 8.09 -11.45 17.43
C ASP A 71 9.38 -10.83 16.86
N PHE A 72 9.22 -9.85 15.98
CA PHE A 72 10.36 -9.12 15.41
C PHE A 72 11.09 -8.33 16.50
N LYS A 73 12.31 -8.78 16.85
CA LYS A 73 13.16 -8.16 17.90
C LYS A 73 14.13 -7.12 17.37
N SER A 74 14.46 -7.21 16.09
CA SER A 74 15.38 -6.30 15.41
C SER A 74 14.62 -5.21 14.62
N GLU A 75 15.38 -4.22 14.12
CA GLU A 75 14.86 -3.21 13.22
C GLU A 75 14.46 -3.85 11.88
N HIS A 76 13.25 -3.55 11.40
CA HIS A 76 12.75 -4.04 10.11
C HIS A 76 12.14 -2.92 9.29
N PHE A 77 12.40 -2.98 8.00
CA PHE A 77 11.84 -2.10 6.99
C PHE A 77 11.00 -2.94 6.04
N LEU A 78 9.69 -2.75 6.07
CA LEU A 78 8.75 -3.50 5.26
C LEU A 78 8.05 -2.59 4.28
N TYR A 79 7.74 -3.09 3.09
CA TYR A 79 6.87 -2.40 2.16
C TYR A 79 5.86 -3.35 1.53
N TYR A 80 4.75 -2.80 1.15
CA TYR A 80 3.67 -3.55 0.52
C TYR A 80 2.91 -2.70 -0.48
N MET A 81 2.24 -3.36 -1.41
CA MET A 81 1.29 -2.75 -2.32
C MET A 81 0.23 -3.74 -2.72
N GLY A 82 -0.97 -3.25 -2.93
CA GLY A 82 -2.10 -4.09 -3.28
C GLY A 82 -3.40 -3.31 -3.36
N ASP A 83 -4.46 -4.01 -3.73
CA ASP A 83 -5.77 -3.41 -3.82
C ASP A 83 -6.49 -3.48 -2.48
N VAL A 84 -7.19 -2.41 -2.15
CA VAL A 84 -8.08 -2.29 -1.00
C VAL A 84 -9.46 -1.86 -1.46
N PHE A 85 -10.49 -2.23 -0.71
CA PHE A 85 -11.88 -2.06 -1.07
C PHE A 85 -12.58 -1.21 -0.01
N LYS A 86 -13.04 -0.02 -0.38
CA LYS A 86 -13.66 0.92 0.55
C LYS A 86 -15.09 1.22 0.13
N PRO A 87 -16.03 1.34 1.09
CA PRO A 87 -17.39 1.74 0.78
C PRO A 87 -17.41 3.17 0.24
N ASP A 88 -18.14 3.36 -0.85
CA ASP A 88 -18.54 4.65 -1.35
C ASP A 88 -19.96 4.92 -0.90
N LEU A 89 -20.10 5.68 0.18
CA LEU A 89 -21.40 5.97 0.78
C LEU A 89 -22.31 6.83 -0.12
N VAL A 90 -21.72 7.61 -1.01
CA VAL A 90 -22.47 8.46 -1.95
C VAL A 90 -23.13 7.61 -3.02
N ASN A 91 -22.37 6.71 -3.62
CA ASN A 91 -22.85 5.88 -4.74
C ASN A 91 -23.36 4.50 -4.27
N LYS A 92 -23.38 4.24 -2.96
CA LYS A 92 -23.77 2.94 -2.36
C LYS A 92 -23.08 1.75 -3.05
N SER A 93 -21.78 1.89 -3.28
CA SER A 93 -20.95 0.91 -3.99
C SER A 93 -19.65 0.65 -3.26
N ILE A 94 -18.89 -0.35 -3.72
CA ILE A 94 -17.53 -0.59 -3.23
C ILE A 94 -16.56 -0.06 -4.28
N LYS A 95 -15.62 0.76 -3.86
CA LYS A 95 -14.52 1.25 -4.71
C LYS A 95 -13.22 0.53 -4.39
N GLN A 96 -12.53 0.15 -5.44
CA GLN A 96 -11.18 -0.40 -5.38
C GLN A 96 -10.16 0.73 -5.48
N TYR A 97 -9.15 0.69 -4.60
CA TYR A 97 -8.02 1.61 -4.59
C TYR A 97 -6.72 0.82 -4.58
N ARG A 98 -5.69 1.35 -5.23
CA ARG A 98 -4.33 0.84 -5.12
C ARG A 98 -3.64 1.50 -3.94
N GLN A 99 -3.29 0.71 -2.92
CA GLN A 99 -2.57 1.17 -1.73
C GLN A 99 -1.10 0.78 -1.81
N HIS A 100 -0.23 1.72 -1.46
CA HIS A 100 1.20 1.50 -1.25
C HIS A 100 1.51 1.89 0.19
N GLY A 101 2.27 1.08 0.89
CA GLY A 101 2.64 1.35 2.27
C GLY A 101 4.04 0.87 2.59
N LEU A 102 4.60 1.47 3.63
CA LEU A 102 5.86 1.04 4.22
C LEU A 102 5.77 1.16 5.74
N GLU A 103 6.46 0.24 6.42
CA GLU A 103 6.52 0.19 7.87
C GLU A 103 7.98 0.10 8.31
N ILE A 104 8.32 0.85 9.34
CA ILE A 104 9.63 0.79 10.01
C ILE A 104 9.37 0.37 11.45
N ILE A 105 9.94 -0.77 11.83
CA ILE A 105 9.65 -1.45 13.09
C ILE A 105 10.88 -1.43 13.97
N ASN A 106 10.68 -1.27 15.28
CA ASN A 106 11.73 -1.29 16.30
C ASN A 106 12.83 -0.21 16.10
N ARG A 107 12.43 0.94 15.56
CA ARG A 107 13.29 2.11 15.41
C ARG A 107 12.68 3.32 16.13
N SER A 108 13.50 4.30 16.52
CA SER A 108 12.99 5.50 17.17
C SER A 108 11.96 6.23 16.31
N LYS A 109 10.93 6.78 16.95
CA LYS A 109 9.83 7.48 16.25
C LYS A 109 10.35 8.61 15.34
N MET A 110 11.29 9.40 15.83
CA MET A 110 11.84 10.54 15.08
C MET A 110 12.65 10.09 13.86
N GLU A 111 13.51 9.09 14.02
CA GLU A 111 14.31 8.58 12.91
C GLU A 111 13.43 7.92 11.84
N SER A 112 12.42 7.14 12.26
CA SER A 112 11.44 6.53 11.37
C SER A 112 10.67 7.59 10.60
N PHE A 113 10.21 8.64 11.25
CA PHE A 113 9.50 9.75 10.62
C PHE A 113 10.36 10.44 9.55
N ILE A 114 11.61 10.78 9.88
CA ILE A 114 12.54 11.41 8.93
C ILE A 114 12.81 10.49 7.74
N GLU A 115 12.97 9.19 7.97
CA GLU A 115 13.21 8.21 6.89
C GLU A 115 11.99 8.11 5.95
N VAL A 116 10.79 8.01 6.51
CA VAL A 116 9.54 8.00 5.73
C VAL A 116 9.41 9.24 4.86
N ILE A 117 9.65 10.43 5.42
CA ILE A 117 9.58 11.70 4.67
C ILE A 117 10.59 11.71 3.52
N LYS A 118 11.83 11.25 3.75
CA LYS A 118 12.85 11.16 2.68
C LYS A 118 12.45 10.21 1.56
N ILE A 119 11.84 9.09 1.89
CA ILE A 119 11.35 8.12 0.89
C ILE A 119 10.20 8.70 0.09
N LEU A 120 9.22 9.30 0.77
CA LEU A 120 8.09 9.97 0.13
C LEU A 120 8.54 11.11 -0.77
N ASP A 121 9.46 11.95 -0.32
CA ASP A 121 10.01 13.05 -1.11
C ASP A 121 10.62 12.55 -2.43
N ARG A 122 11.46 11.52 -2.36
CA ARG A 122 12.07 10.91 -3.56
C ARG A 122 11.02 10.34 -4.52
N LEU A 123 10.02 9.66 -3.97
CA LEU A 123 8.94 9.06 -4.76
C LEU A 123 8.09 10.14 -5.44
N LEU A 124 7.63 11.12 -4.67
CA LEU A 124 6.76 12.19 -5.16
C LEU A 124 7.47 13.09 -6.17
N LYS A 125 8.73 13.44 -5.95
CA LYS A 125 9.53 14.17 -6.96
C LYS A 125 9.60 13.44 -8.29
N LYS A 126 9.77 12.12 -8.24
CA LYS A 126 9.85 11.30 -9.45
C LYS A 126 8.50 11.23 -10.18
N ILE A 127 7.40 11.10 -9.44
CA ILE A 127 6.05 10.91 -10.00
C ILE A 127 5.43 12.24 -10.41
N LEU A 128 5.50 13.26 -9.54
CA LEU A 128 4.79 14.53 -9.68
C LEU A 128 5.66 15.68 -10.19
N LYS A 129 6.93 15.43 -10.49
CA LYS A 129 7.86 16.43 -11.05
C LYS A 129 7.85 17.75 -10.26
N ASN A 130 7.94 17.68 -8.92
CA ASN A 130 7.91 18.81 -7.99
C ASN A 130 6.58 19.62 -7.94
N LYS A 131 5.48 19.05 -8.42
CA LYS A 131 4.14 19.68 -8.36
C LYS A 131 3.36 19.19 -7.13
N PHE A 132 3.93 19.36 -5.94
CA PHE A 132 3.27 18.98 -4.69
C PHE A 132 3.79 19.83 -3.52
N VAL A 133 3.03 19.86 -2.44
CA VAL A 133 3.39 20.49 -1.17
C VAL A 133 3.16 19.50 -0.03
N TYR A 134 3.96 19.61 1.04
CA TYR A 134 3.74 18.88 2.26
C TYR A 134 2.91 19.72 3.21
N ILE A 135 1.90 19.11 3.79
CA ILE A 135 1.13 19.70 4.87
C ILE A 135 1.34 18.80 6.10
N PHE A 136 1.95 19.35 7.13
CA PHE A 136 2.13 18.67 8.41
C PHE A 136 1.07 19.19 9.37
N THR A 137 0.30 18.27 9.95
CA THR A 137 -0.63 18.57 11.04
C THR A 137 -0.07 17.96 12.32
N ASP A 138 -0.08 18.72 13.40
CA ASP A 138 0.21 18.19 14.71
C ASP A 138 -0.95 17.28 15.14
N PRO A 139 -0.72 16.03 15.60
CA PRO A 139 -1.76 15.11 15.98
C PRO A 139 -2.51 15.53 17.25
#